data_11d9ee30447f4b35ddd3da9ca5c034a6
#
_entry.id   11d9ee30447f4b35ddd3da9ca5c034a6
#
_cell.length_a   1.000
_cell.length_b   1.000
_cell.length_c   1.000
_cell.angle_alpha   90.00
_cell.angle_beta   90.00
_cell.angle_gamma   90.00
#
_symmetry.space_group_name_H-M   'P 1'
#
loop_
_entity.id
_entity.type
_entity.pdbx_description
1 polymer ?
#
loop_
_entity_poly.entity_id
_entity_poly.type
_entity_poly.pdbx_seq_one_letter_code
_entity_poly.pdbx_strand_id
1 'polypeptide(L)'
;HSTSSAASDVYKRQLLSIPVFTVALILLMADRTFGSLYFSGPDSDPILWQHLFWYFGHPEVYIVILPAFGVLSEIISTFSRRPIFGYTSMVYAMATIGIISFVVYGHHMFTTGADPLFRFIVMLTTMLVAVPTGIKIFNWLATMTGGSVVLNTPMMFSLGTIITFTIGGI
;
A
#
# COMPACT_ATOMS: atom_id res chain seq x y z
N HIS A 1 -11.58 12.42 17.29
CA HIS A 1 -10.95 12.99 16.06
C HIS A 1 -10.26 11.96 15.17
N SER A 2 -9.88 10.78 15.67
CA SER A 2 -9.05 9.82 14.92
C SER A 2 -9.82 8.96 13.90
N THR A 3 -11.03 8.54 14.19
CA THR A 3 -11.80 7.65 13.31
C THR A 3 -12.34 8.35 12.05
N SER A 4 -12.74 9.62 12.14
CA SER A 4 -13.21 10.38 10.98
C SER A 4 -12.08 10.73 10.01
N SER A 5 -10.85 10.92 10.48
CA SER A 5 -9.69 11.19 9.64
C SER A 5 -9.24 9.93 8.87
N ALA A 6 -9.20 8.77 9.52
CA ALA A 6 -8.85 7.51 8.87
C ALA A 6 -9.86 7.13 7.76
N ALA A 7 -11.16 7.22 8.04
CA ALA A 7 -12.20 6.99 7.05
C ALA A 7 -12.12 7.98 5.88
N SER A 8 -11.83 9.25 6.16
CA SER A 8 -11.63 10.28 5.13
C SER A 8 -10.42 9.98 4.24
N ASP A 9 -9.32 9.48 4.79
CA ASP A 9 -8.12 9.14 4.02
C ASP A 9 -8.32 7.91 3.14
N VAL A 10 -9.00 6.88 3.63
CA VAL A 10 -9.41 5.72 2.83
C VAL A 10 -10.27 6.17 1.65
N TYR A 11 -11.30 6.97 1.90
CA TYR A 11 -12.21 7.48 0.88
C TYR A 11 -11.49 8.30 -0.19
N LYS A 12 -10.59 9.20 0.20
CA LYS A 12 -9.83 10.04 -0.76
C LYS A 12 -8.95 9.19 -1.68
N ARG A 13 -8.31 8.14 -1.17
CA ARG A 13 -7.48 7.24 -1.98
C ARG A 13 -8.31 6.39 -2.93
N GLN A 14 -9.48 5.94 -2.50
CA GLN A 14 -10.43 5.25 -3.37
C GLN A 14 -10.87 6.15 -4.52
N LEU A 15 -11.18 7.42 -4.25
CA LEU A 15 -11.55 8.39 -5.30
C LEU A 15 -10.45 8.61 -6.34
N LEU A 16 -9.19 8.43 -6.00
CA LEU A 16 -8.08 8.60 -6.94
C LEU A 16 -7.80 7.34 -7.79
N SER A 17 -8.05 6.16 -7.25
CA SER A 17 -7.68 4.90 -7.90
C SER A 17 -8.84 4.19 -8.61
N ILE A 18 -10.05 4.22 -8.06
CA ILE A 18 -11.22 3.52 -8.62
C ILE A 18 -11.63 4.04 -10.02
N PRO A 19 -11.57 5.35 -10.34
CA PRO A 19 -11.94 5.81 -11.67
C PRO A 19 -11.11 5.16 -12.79
N VAL A 20 -9.82 4.94 -12.58
CA VAL A 20 -8.95 4.27 -13.57
C VAL A 20 -9.35 2.81 -13.75
N PHE A 21 -9.68 2.11 -12.67
CA PHE A 21 -10.20 0.75 -12.73
C PHE A 21 -11.56 0.68 -13.43
N THR A 22 -12.44 1.66 -13.20
CA THR A 22 -13.72 1.77 -13.89
C THR A 22 -13.53 1.92 -15.40
N VAL A 23 -12.58 2.76 -15.84
CA VAL A 23 -12.23 2.86 -17.26
C VAL A 23 -11.75 1.53 -17.83
N ALA A 24 -10.89 0.80 -17.12
CA ALA A 24 -10.43 -0.52 -17.55
C ALA A 24 -11.61 -1.50 -17.75
N LEU A 25 -12.57 -1.52 -16.85
CA LEU A 25 -13.76 -2.38 -16.95
C LEU A 25 -14.68 -1.97 -18.09
N ILE A 26 -14.87 -0.68 -18.36
CA ILE A 26 -15.67 -0.18 -19.48
C ILE A 26 -15.02 -0.59 -20.80
N LEU A 27 -13.71 -0.44 -20.95
CA LEU A 27 -12.99 -0.84 -22.16
C LEU A 27 -13.05 -2.37 -22.36
N LEU A 28 -12.91 -3.15 -21.28
CA LEU A 28 -13.07 -4.60 -21.33
C LEU A 28 -14.49 -5.01 -21.72
N MET A 29 -15.50 -4.33 -21.21
CA MET A 29 -16.89 -4.56 -21.58
C MET A 29 -17.10 -4.24 -23.06
N ALA A 30 -16.51 -3.15 -23.57
CA ALA A 30 -16.58 -2.79 -24.98
C ALA A 30 -15.96 -3.88 -25.87
N ASP A 31 -14.78 -4.42 -25.50
CA ASP A 31 -14.15 -5.53 -26.22
C ASP A 31 -15.05 -6.76 -26.29
N ARG A 32 -15.72 -7.10 -25.19
CA ARG A 32 -16.55 -8.30 -25.09
C ARG A 32 -17.93 -8.15 -25.72
N THR A 33 -18.49 -6.94 -25.74
CA THR A 33 -19.88 -6.71 -26.15
C THR A 33 -19.98 -6.12 -27.56
N PHE A 34 -19.06 -5.23 -27.91
CA PHE A 34 -19.11 -4.47 -29.17
C PHE A 34 -18.01 -4.85 -30.15
N GLY A 35 -17.15 -5.82 -29.81
CA GLY A 35 -16.05 -6.27 -30.66
C GLY A 35 -14.96 -5.25 -30.88
N SER A 36 -14.78 -4.31 -29.94
CA SER A 36 -13.61 -3.44 -29.93
C SER A 36 -12.33 -4.25 -29.65
N LEU A 37 -11.17 -3.70 -29.95
CA LEU A 37 -9.89 -4.39 -29.87
C LEU A 37 -8.91 -3.66 -28.95
N TYR A 38 -9.38 -3.21 -27.76
CA TYR A 38 -8.51 -2.52 -26.82
C TYR A 38 -7.47 -3.46 -26.20
N PHE A 39 -7.89 -4.65 -25.76
CA PHE A 39 -7.04 -5.57 -25.01
C PHE A 39 -6.83 -6.92 -25.67
N SER A 40 -7.66 -7.30 -26.64
CA SER A 40 -7.63 -8.60 -27.29
C SER A 40 -7.85 -8.48 -28.80
N GLY A 41 -6.91 -9.04 -29.58
CA GLY A 41 -6.95 -9.00 -31.04
C GLY A 41 -5.59 -8.69 -31.65
N PRO A 42 -5.47 -8.71 -33.00
CA PRO A 42 -4.18 -8.52 -33.68
C PRO A 42 -3.50 -7.18 -33.44
N ASP A 43 -4.31 -6.10 -33.26
CA ASP A 43 -3.83 -4.73 -33.07
C ASP A 43 -4.13 -4.21 -31.66
N SER A 44 -4.35 -5.11 -30.70
CA SER A 44 -4.67 -4.75 -29.32
C SER A 44 -3.42 -4.50 -28.48
N ASP A 45 -3.60 -3.78 -27.37
CA ASP A 45 -2.56 -3.56 -26.36
C ASP A 45 -2.92 -4.22 -25.01
N PRO A 46 -2.57 -5.50 -24.80
CA PRO A 46 -2.80 -6.16 -23.53
C PRO A 46 -1.99 -5.55 -22.38
N ILE A 47 -0.90 -4.80 -22.65
CA ILE A 47 -0.13 -4.09 -21.62
C ILE A 47 -0.93 -2.90 -21.09
N LEU A 48 -1.76 -2.27 -21.91
CA LEU A 48 -2.68 -1.22 -21.48
C LEU A 48 -3.62 -1.71 -20.37
N TRP A 49 -4.16 -2.95 -20.50
CA TRP A 49 -4.95 -3.55 -19.42
C TRP A 49 -4.15 -3.65 -18.13
N GLN A 50 -2.93 -4.12 -18.19
CA GLN A 50 -2.05 -4.26 -17.03
C GLN A 50 -1.78 -2.91 -16.35
N HIS A 51 -1.51 -1.86 -17.11
CA HIS A 51 -1.33 -0.52 -16.58
C HIS A 51 -2.58 0.00 -15.87
N LEU A 52 -3.74 -0.07 -16.50
CA LEU A 52 -5.01 0.41 -15.95
C LEU A 52 -5.41 -0.37 -14.70
N PHE A 53 -5.24 -1.70 -14.72
CA PHE A 53 -5.58 -2.55 -13.59
C PHE A 53 -4.65 -2.31 -12.40
N TRP A 54 -3.34 -2.33 -12.60
CA TRP A 54 -2.38 -2.21 -11.52
C TRP A 54 -2.23 -0.79 -10.98
N TYR A 55 -2.56 0.22 -11.77
CA TYR A 55 -2.68 1.59 -11.26
C TYR A 55 -3.76 1.70 -10.16
N PHE A 56 -4.76 0.86 -10.18
CA PHE A 56 -5.70 0.66 -9.08
C PHE A 56 -5.19 -0.40 -8.09
N GLY A 57 -4.80 -1.58 -8.58
CA GLY A 57 -4.57 -2.78 -7.78
C GLY A 57 -3.48 -2.63 -6.72
N HIS A 58 -2.41 -1.87 -7.01
CA HIS A 58 -1.38 -1.62 -6.01
C HIS A 58 -1.81 -0.56 -4.96
N PRO A 59 -2.33 0.62 -5.32
CA PRO A 59 -2.92 1.51 -4.31
C PRO A 59 -3.99 0.87 -3.45
N GLU A 60 -4.75 -0.11 -3.94
CA GLU A 60 -5.73 -0.85 -3.15
C GLU A 60 -5.12 -1.53 -1.92
N VAL A 61 -3.96 -2.19 -2.08
CA VAL A 61 -3.30 -2.84 -0.94
C VAL A 61 -2.84 -1.82 0.11
N TYR A 62 -2.48 -0.61 -0.32
CA TYR A 62 -2.15 0.48 0.61
C TYR A 62 -3.39 1.12 1.25
N ILE A 63 -4.54 1.11 0.58
CA ILE A 63 -5.83 1.51 1.19
C ILE A 63 -6.16 0.61 2.37
N VAL A 64 -5.84 -0.68 2.27
CA VAL A 64 -6.07 -1.66 3.35
C VAL A 64 -5.02 -1.56 4.45
N ILE A 65 -3.73 -1.51 4.10
CA ILE A 65 -2.65 -1.64 5.09
C ILE A 65 -2.43 -0.37 5.91
N LEU A 66 -2.64 0.83 5.37
CA LEU A 66 -2.37 2.06 6.10
C LEU A 66 -3.29 2.29 7.29
N PRO A 67 -4.62 2.03 7.21
CA PRO A 67 -5.47 2.00 8.40
C PRO A 67 -5.06 0.94 9.41
N ALA A 68 -4.64 -0.25 8.95
CA ALA A 68 -4.14 -1.31 9.83
C ALA A 68 -2.88 -0.87 10.59
N PHE A 69 -1.98 -0.13 9.96
CA PHE A 69 -0.83 0.48 10.64
C PHE A 69 -1.23 1.52 11.69
N GLY A 70 -2.34 2.24 11.47
CA GLY A 70 -2.93 3.12 12.48
C GLY A 70 -3.40 2.33 13.70
N VAL A 71 -4.18 1.27 13.49
CA VAL A 71 -4.66 0.38 14.55
C VAL A 71 -3.50 -0.25 15.31
N LEU A 72 -2.46 -0.75 14.62
CA LEU A 72 -1.26 -1.27 15.27
C LEU A 72 -0.59 -0.24 16.17
N SER A 73 -0.48 1.01 15.71
CA SER A 73 0.12 2.09 16.49
C SER A 73 -0.65 2.35 17.79
N GLU A 74 -1.98 2.36 17.73
CA GLU A 74 -2.85 2.53 18.90
C GLU A 74 -2.72 1.35 19.88
N ILE A 75 -2.73 0.11 19.38
CA ILE A 75 -2.57 -1.09 20.22
C ILE A 75 -1.20 -1.08 20.90
N ILE A 76 -0.12 -0.86 20.15
CA ILE A 76 1.23 -0.87 20.68
C ILE A 76 1.41 0.22 21.74
N SER A 77 0.93 1.44 21.47
CA SER A 77 0.98 2.54 22.43
C SER A 77 0.22 2.22 23.71
N THR A 78 -1.00 1.73 23.58
CA THR A 78 -1.90 1.41 24.71
C THR A 78 -1.31 0.30 25.58
N PHE A 79 -0.90 -0.81 24.97
CA PHE A 79 -0.43 -1.99 25.71
C PHE A 79 1.06 -1.95 26.09
N SER A 80 1.82 -0.96 25.59
CA SER A 80 3.14 -0.62 26.13
C SER A 80 3.06 0.47 27.19
N ARG A 81 1.90 1.08 27.42
CA ARG A 81 1.67 2.20 28.35
C ARG A 81 2.60 3.37 28.06
N ARG A 82 2.85 3.66 26.78
CA ARG A 82 3.74 4.74 26.33
C ARG A 82 3.17 5.41 25.08
N PRO A 83 3.35 6.73 24.93
CA PRO A 83 3.04 7.38 23.66
C PRO A 83 3.91 6.81 22.55
N ILE A 84 3.36 6.81 21.33
CA ILE A 84 4.09 6.31 20.16
C ILE A 84 5.40 7.07 19.98
N PHE A 85 6.51 6.35 19.86
CA PHE A 85 7.81 6.94 19.61
C PHE A 85 7.85 7.51 18.18
N GLY A 86 8.39 8.74 18.06
CA GLY A 86 8.57 9.35 16.75
C GLY A 86 7.24 9.62 16.01
N TYR A 87 6.20 10.12 16.67
CA TYR A 87 4.89 10.37 16.08
C TYR A 87 4.98 11.12 14.73
N THR A 88 5.79 12.20 14.70
CA THR A 88 5.97 13.00 13.47
C THR A 88 6.56 12.18 12.33
N SER A 89 7.60 11.38 12.61
CA SER A 89 8.21 10.50 11.59
C SER A 89 7.26 9.41 11.14
N MET A 90 6.37 8.90 12.02
CA MET A 90 5.30 7.96 11.64
C MET A 90 4.30 8.59 10.67
N VAL A 91 3.89 9.84 10.91
CA VAL A 91 2.97 10.56 10.02
C VAL A 91 3.60 10.78 8.64
N TYR A 92 4.83 11.26 8.61
CA TYR A 92 5.55 11.46 7.33
C TYR A 92 5.80 10.14 6.60
N ALA A 93 6.16 9.08 7.30
CA ALA A 93 6.32 7.76 6.70
C ALA A 93 5.01 7.27 6.06
N MET A 94 3.87 7.42 6.73
CA MET A 94 2.57 7.06 6.17
C MET A 94 2.21 7.91 4.95
N ALA A 95 2.45 9.21 4.99
CA ALA A 95 2.20 10.11 3.86
C ALA A 95 3.08 9.74 2.65
N THR A 96 4.36 9.48 2.89
CA THR A 96 5.32 9.08 1.85
C THR A 96 4.90 7.77 1.18
N ILE A 97 4.57 6.73 1.96
CA ILE A 97 4.06 5.46 1.43
C ILE A 97 2.82 5.72 0.58
N GLY A 98 1.88 6.54 1.07
CA GLY A 98 0.65 6.85 0.35
C GLY A 98 0.88 7.54 -1.00
N ILE A 99 1.87 8.42 -1.11
CA ILE A 99 2.22 9.11 -2.37
C ILE A 99 2.93 8.14 -3.33
N ILE A 100 3.95 7.43 -2.85
CA ILE A 100 4.75 6.52 -3.68
C ILE A 100 3.90 5.35 -4.21
N SER A 101 2.82 4.96 -3.51
CA SER A 101 1.95 3.86 -3.90
C SER A 101 1.39 3.97 -5.33
N PHE A 102 1.23 5.18 -5.84
CA PHE A 102 0.76 5.41 -7.21
C PHE A 102 1.86 5.28 -8.28
N VAL A 103 3.12 5.19 -7.88
CA VAL A 103 4.25 5.05 -8.82
C VAL A 103 4.74 3.62 -8.88
N VAL A 104 4.71 2.90 -7.75
CA VAL A 104 5.32 1.57 -7.65
C VAL A 104 4.49 0.43 -8.27
N TYR A 105 3.27 0.70 -8.71
CA TYR A 105 2.35 -0.33 -9.24
C TYR A 105 2.96 -1.20 -10.35
N GLY A 106 3.91 -0.66 -11.11
CA GLY A 106 4.53 -1.36 -12.22
C GLY A 106 5.40 -2.57 -11.81
N HIS A 107 5.69 -2.77 -10.52
CA HIS A 107 6.37 -3.98 -10.07
C HIS A 107 5.51 -5.25 -10.24
N HIS A 108 4.21 -5.11 -10.44
CA HIS A 108 3.33 -6.20 -10.86
C HIS A 108 3.45 -6.55 -12.34
N MET A 109 4.27 -5.81 -13.10
CA MET A 109 4.34 -5.90 -14.55
C MET A 109 5.73 -6.31 -15.08
N PHE A 110 6.61 -6.85 -14.25
CA PHE A 110 7.98 -7.21 -14.65
C PHE A 110 8.05 -8.25 -15.77
N THR A 111 7.06 -9.13 -15.89
CA THR A 111 7.01 -10.21 -16.88
C THR A 111 6.04 -9.95 -18.03
N THR A 112 5.43 -8.76 -18.11
CA THR A 112 4.42 -8.42 -19.13
C THR A 112 5.02 -7.97 -20.47
N GLY A 113 6.35 -7.87 -20.59
CA GLY A 113 7.00 -7.29 -21.76
C GLY A 113 7.09 -5.76 -21.74
N ALA A 114 6.80 -5.12 -20.61
CA ALA A 114 6.93 -3.67 -20.45
C ALA A 114 8.38 -3.18 -20.70
N ASP A 115 8.50 -1.92 -21.09
CA ASP A 115 9.78 -1.30 -21.43
C ASP A 115 10.84 -1.48 -20.32
N PRO A 116 12.11 -1.79 -20.67
CA PRO A 116 13.18 -2.00 -19.70
C PRO A 116 13.45 -0.80 -18.79
N LEU A 117 13.36 0.42 -19.31
CA LEU A 117 13.56 1.64 -18.51
C LEU A 117 12.44 1.80 -17.50
N PHE A 118 11.19 1.55 -17.91
CA PHE A 118 10.04 1.54 -17.01
C PHE A 118 10.24 0.54 -15.86
N ARG A 119 10.63 -0.70 -16.17
CA ARG A 119 10.90 -1.74 -15.16
C ARG A 119 12.01 -1.33 -14.19
N PHE A 120 13.08 -0.71 -14.70
CA PHE A 120 14.18 -0.23 -13.85
C PHE A 120 13.73 0.88 -12.90
N ILE A 121 12.99 1.88 -13.38
CA ILE A 121 12.47 2.97 -12.55
C ILE A 121 11.54 2.44 -11.47
N VAL A 122 10.65 1.53 -11.83
CA VAL A 122 9.70 0.94 -10.88
C VAL A 122 10.40 0.07 -9.85
N MET A 123 11.45 -0.66 -10.22
CA MET A 123 12.26 -1.41 -9.27
C MET A 123 12.89 -0.48 -8.23
N LEU A 124 13.50 0.61 -8.65
CA LEU A 124 14.11 1.59 -7.73
C LEU A 124 13.07 2.22 -6.80
N THR A 125 11.93 2.65 -7.33
CA THR A 125 10.87 3.26 -6.52
C THR A 125 10.25 2.27 -5.55
N THR A 126 10.14 1.00 -5.93
CA THR A 126 9.66 -0.08 -5.04
C THR A 126 10.63 -0.28 -3.87
N MET A 127 11.93 -0.34 -4.14
CA MET A 127 12.95 -0.43 -3.08
C MET A 127 12.91 0.77 -2.12
N LEU A 128 12.57 1.96 -2.64
CA LEU A 128 12.47 3.17 -1.82
C LEU A 128 11.37 3.10 -0.76
N VAL A 129 10.31 2.30 -0.96
CA VAL A 129 9.23 2.08 0.02
C VAL A 129 9.75 1.41 1.30
N ALA A 130 10.86 0.67 1.23
CA ALA A 130 11.45 0.02 2.39
C ALA A 130 11.89 1.04 3.47
N VAL A 131 12.30 2.25 3.08
CA VAL A 131 12.77 3.28 4.02
C VAL A 131 11.65 3.76 4.96
N PRO A 132 10.52 4.31 4.48
CA PRO A 132 9.43 4.73 5.36
C PRO A 132 8.80 3.56 6.11
N THR A 133 8.78 2.37 5.53
CA THR A 133 8.30 1.17 6.20
C THR A 133 9.21 0.77 7.36
N GLY A 134 10.52 0.80 7.16
CA GLY A 134 11.52 0.56 8.21
C GLY A 134 11.39 1.56 9.36
N ILE A 135 11.21 2.84 9.07
CA ILE A 135 10.97 3.88 10.09
C ILE A 135 9.78 3.48 10.98
N LYS A 136 8.69 2.97 10.41
CA LYS A 136 7.51 2.54 11.18
C LYS A 136 7.83 1.37 12.11
N ILE A 137 8.50 0.35 11.59
CA ILE A 137 8.87 -0.84 12.36
C ILE A 137 9.77 -0.43 13.54
N PHE A 138 10.82 0.36 13.29
CA PHE A 138 11.70 0.83 14.35
C PHE A 138 10.98 1.69 15.39
N ASN A 139 10.04 2.54 14.98
CA ASN A 139 9.27 3.36 15.90
C ASN A 139 8.33 2.51 16.77
N TRP A 140 7.74 1.44 16.25
CA TRP A 140 6.96 0.49 17.06
C TRP A 140 7.83 -0.25 18.05
N LEU A 141 9.00 -0.74 17.65
CA LEU A 141 9.96 -1.38 18.56
C LEU A 141 10.43 -0.40 19.64
N ALA A 142 10.76 0.83 19.27
CA ALA A 142 11.17 1.86 20.23
C ALA A 142 10.05 2.26 21.20
N THR A 143 8.78 2.20 20.76
CA THR A 143 7.62 2.43 21.64
C THR A 143 7.53 1.34 22.71
N MET A 144 7.78 0.11 22.36
CA MET A 144 7.77 -1.04 23.28
C MET A 144 9.00 -1.04 24.21
N THR A 145 10.14 -0.58 23.72
CA THR A 145 11.40 -0.57 24.49
C THR A 145 11.28 0.34 25.72
N GLY A 146 11.50 -0.21 26.91
CA GLY A 146 11.36 0.49 28.18
C GLY A 146 9.92 0.79 28.59
N GLY A 147 8.92 0.25 27.89
CA GLY A 147 7.51 0.27 28.28
C GLY A 147 7.12 -0.91 29.17
N SER A 148 5.95 -0.81 29.80
CA SER A 148 5.34 -1.93 30.54
C SER A 148 4.44 -2.71 29.61
N VAL A 149 5.04 -3.58 28.77
CA VAL A 149 4.33 -4.33 27.76
C VAL A 149 3.40 -5.37 28.38
N VAL A 150 2.11 -5.29 28.10
CA VAL A 150 1.11 -6.26 28.52
C VAL A 150 0.78 -7.17 27.35
N LEU A 151 1.14 -8.46 27.45
CA LEU A 151 0.94 -9.48 26.42
C LEU A 151 -0.49 -10.04 26.50
N ASN A 152 -1.46 -9.25 26.02
CA ASN A 152 -2.81 -9.73 25.78
C ASN A 152 -3.03 -10.01 24.29
N THR A 153 -4.20 -10.53 23.93
CA THR A 153 -4.49 -10.98 22.57
C THR A 153 -4.22 -9.89 21.51
N PRO A 154 -4.70 -8.62 21.62
CA PRO A 154 -4.37 -7.60 20.63
C PRO A 154 -2.87 -7.33 20.49
N MET A 155 -2.14 -7.29 21.60
CA MET A 155 -0.70 -7.05 21.59
C MET A 155 0.08 -8.21 20.95
N MET A 156 -0.35 -9.45 21.20
CA MET A 156 0.24 -10.64 20.60
C MET A 156 0.05 -10.65 19.08
N PHE A 157 -1.15 -10.29 18.58
CA PHE A 157 -1.40 -10.12 17.15
C PHE A 157 -0.55 -8.98 16.55
N SER A 158 -0.37 -7.88 17.27
CA SER A 158 0.49 -6.78 16.82
C SER A 158 1.95 -7.19 16.69
N LEU A 159 2.49 -7.93 17.66
CA LEU A 159 3.85 -8.50 17.59
C LEU A 159 3.98 -9.49 16.43
N GLY A 160 3.02 -10.40 16.29
CA GLY A 160 2.96 -11.33 15.15
C GLY A 160 2.96 -10.58 13.82
N THR A 161 2.18 -9.52 13.69
CA THR A 161 2.14 -8.68 12.48
C THR A 161 3.48 -8.02 12.19
N ILE A 162 4.15 -7.43 13.19
CA ILE A 162 5.47 -6.82 13.00
C ILE A 162 6.48 -7.86 12.50
N ILE A 163 6.50 -9.04 13.11
CA ILE A 163 7.45 -10.11 12.76
C ILE A 163 7.18 -10.62 11.33
N THR A 164 5.95 -11.03 11.05
CA THR A 164 5.60 -11.61 9.74
C THR A 164 5.69 -10.59 8.61
N PHE A 165 5.30 -9.35 8.87
CA PHE A 165 5.42 -8.26 7.89
C PHE A 165 6.88 -7.92 7.58
N THR A 166 7.75 -7.92 8.60
CA THR A 166 9.19 -7.69 8.41
C THR A 166 9.83 -8.82 7.59
N ILE A 167 9.54 -10.07 7.93
CA ILE A 167 10.05 -11.23 7.18
C ILE A 167 9.54 -11.23 5.74
N GLY A 168 8.29 -10.86 5.52
CA GLY A 168 7.70 -10.80 4.18
C GLY A 168 8.20 -9.62 3.33
N GLY A 169 8.84 -8.62 3.94
CA GLY A 169 9.38 -7.45 3.25
C GLY A 169 10.89 -7.50 2.97
N ILE A 170 11.59 -8.50 3.53
CA ILE A 170 13.00 -8.78 3.27
C ILE A 170 13.13 -9.78 2.13
#